data_42c6ce506c26c17b757ef82c79bb5610
#
_entry.id   42c6ce506c26c17b757ef82c79bb5610
#
_cell.length_a   1.000
_cell.length_b   1.000
_cell.length_c   1.000
_cell.angle_alpha   90.00
_cell.angle_beta   90.00
_cell.angle_gamma   90.00
#
_symmetry.space_group_name_H-M   'P 1'
#
loop_
_entity.id
_entity.type
_entity.pdbx_description
1 polymer ?
#
loop_
_entity_poly.entity_id
_entity_poly.type
_entity_poly.pdbx_seq_one_letter_code
_entity_poly.pdbx_strand_id
1 'polypeptide(L)'
;LEEYEHAKKRGAKIYAELAGFGMGADAFHMTAPNVDGPKRAMKAALRNAGLNADQVQYLNAHGTSTPLGDVNETNAIKLAFGEHAKKMVVNSTKSMTGHLLGGAGGIESVFTVLAVHHQVSPPT
;
A
#
# COMPACT_ATOMS: atom_id res chain seq x y z
N LEU A 1 -10.50 -11.10 5.67
CA LEU A 1 -11.02 -9.91 6.33
C LEU A 1 -12.28 -10.26 7.10
N GLU A 2 -12.44 -9.70 8.27
CA GLU A 2 -13.54 -9.99 9.19
C GLU A 2 -13.85 -8.74 10.03
N GLU A 3 -15.09 -8.56 10.41
CA GLU A 3 -15.48 -7.48 11.30
C GLU A 3 -14.87 -7.68 12.71
N TYR A 4 -14.40 -6.59 13.33
CA TYR A 4 -13.58 -6.63 14.54
C TYR A 4 -14.26 -7.29 15.75
N GLU A 5 -15.49 -6.89 16.07
CA GLU A 5 -16.20 -7.47 17.21
C GLU A 5 -16.61 -8.93 16.98
N HIS A 6 -16.86 -9.31 15.73
CA HIS A 6 -17.09 -10.71 15.37
C HIS A 6 -15.82 -11.54 15.61
N ALA A 7 -14.66 -11.05 15.15
CA ALA A 7 -13.37 -11.71 15.37
C ALA A 7 -13.07 -11.90 16.85
N LYS A 8 -13.28 -10.87 17.66
CA LYS A 8 -13.12 -10.93 19.12
C LYS A 8 -14.06 -11.94 19.76
N LYS A 9 -15.34 -11.92 19.41
CA LYS A 9 -16.37 -12.80 19.97
C LYS A 9 -16.05 -14.28 19.78
N ARG A 10 -15.46 -14.66 18.64
CA ARG A 10 -15.05 -16.04 18.38
C ARG A 10 -13.63 -16.38 18.85
N GLY A 11 -12.93 -15.46 19.53
CA GLY A 11 -11.57 -15.67 20.03
C GLY A 11 -10.51 -15.74 18.92
N ALA A 12 -10.72 -15.08 17.77
CA ALA A 12 -9.79 -15.10 16.68
C ALA A 12 -8.48 -14.38 17.02
N LYS A 13 -7.36 -14.89 16.51
CA LYS A 13 -6.11 -14.14 16.50
C LYS A 13 -6.23 -12.99 15.48
N ILE A 14 -6.13 -11.76 15.94
CA ILE A 14 -6.13 -10.56 15.11
C ILE A 14 -4.68 -10.19 14.80
N TYR A 15 -4.32 -10.10 13.54
CA TYR A 15 -2.96 -9.78 13.08
C TYR A 15 -2.76 -8.27 12.87
N ALA A 16 -3.76 -7.61 12.33
CA ALA A 16 -3.76 -6.17 12.07
C ALA A 16 -5.19 -5.68 11.86
N GLU A 17 -5.39 -4.38 11.88
CA GLU A 17 -6.63 -3.70 11.51
C GLU A 17 -6.50 -3.10 10.10
N LEU A 18 -7.52 -3.26 9.27
CA LEU A 18 -7.69 -2.53 8.04
C LEU A 18 -8.38 -1.19 8.36
N ALA A 19 -7.59 -0.18 8.65
CA ALA A 19 -8.05 1.09 9.17
C ALA A 19 -8.69 2.01 8.12
N GLY A 20 -8.34 1.85 6.84
CA GLY A 20 -8.87 2.70 5.79
C GLY A 20 -8.49 2.25 4.39
N PHE A 21 -9.14 2.87 3.41
CA PHE A 21 -8.86 2.61 2.01
C PHE A 21 -8.99 3.88 1.15
N GLY A 22 -8.40 3.85 -0.03
CA GLY A 22 -8.56 4.90 -1.02
C GLY A 22 -8.57 4.32 -2.43
N MET A 23 -9.42 4.86 -3.26
CA MET A 23 -9.53 4.50 -4.68
C MET A 23 -9.25 5.70 -5.56
N GLY A 24 -8.77 5.44 -6.76
CA GLY A 24 -8.59 6.44 -7.79
C GLY A 24 -8.42 5.79 -9.15
N ALA A 25 -8.89 6.46 -10.17
CA ALA A 25 -8.55 6.18 -11.55
C ALA A 25 -8.07 7.48 -12.17
N ASP A 26 -7.02 7.44 -12.98
CA ASP A 26 -6.53 8.65 -13.64
C ASP A 26 -7.18 8.87 -15.01
N ALA A 27 -7.71 7.81 -15.62
CA ALA A 27 -8.35 7.82 -16.94
C ALA A 27 -7.47 8.46 -18.05
N PHE A 28 -6.15 8.47 -17.84
CA PHE A 28 -5.19 9.13 -18.71
C PHE A 28 -4.78 8.21 -19.87
N HIS A 29 -4.29 7.01 -19.55
CA HIS A 29 -3.87 6.01 -20.54
C HIS A 29 -3.89 4.62 -19.91
N MET A 30 -4.16 3.59 -20.72
CA MET A 30 -4.32 2.21 -20.23
C MET A 30 -3.05 1.66 -19.55
N THR A 31 -1.87 2.01 -20.07
CA THR A 31 -0.57 1.50 -19.60
C THR A 31 0.43 2.57 -19.18
N ALA A 32 0.07 3.84 -19.28
CA ALA A 32 0.91 4.98 -18.88
C ALA A 32 0.26 5.72 -17.71
N PRO A 33 0.50 5.31 -16.46
CA PRO A 33 -0.14 5.90 -15.29
C PRO A 33 0.30 7.36 -15.11
N ASN A 34 -0.65 8.18 -14.62
CA ASN A 34 -0.39 9.54 -14.19
C ASN A 34 -0.01 9.53 -12.69
N VAL A 35 0.88 10.41 -12.29
CA VAL A 35 1.31 10.59 -10.88
C VAL A 35 0.14 10.96 -9.96
N ASP A 36 -0.85 11.69 -10.47
CA ASP A 36 -1.96 12.19 -9.68
C ASP A 36 -2.92 11.11 -9.18
N GLY A 37 -3.17 10.06 -9.96
CA GLY A 37 -4.04 8.95 -9.58
C GLY A 37 -3.59 8.25 -8.29
N PRO A 38 -2.39 7.65 -8.27
CA PRO A 38 -1.84 7.01 -7.07
C PRO A 38 -1.72 7.96 -5.87
N LYS A 39 -1.29 9.20 -6.09
CA LYS A 39 -1.23 10.23 -5.02
C LYS A 39 -2.60 10.46 -4.38
N ARG A 40 -3.66 10.61 -5.18
CA ARG A 40 -5.03 10.80 -4.66
C ARG A 40 -5.52 9.59 -3.87
N ALA A 41 -5.24 8.38 -4.36
CA ALA A 41 -5.61 7.15 -3.67
C ALA A 41 -4.94 7.04 -2.29
N MET A 42 -3.63 7.27 -2.22
CA MET A 42 -2.90 7.28 -0.94
C MET A 42 -3.44 8.33 0.04
N LYS A 43 -3.65 9.56 -0.42
CA LYS A 43 -4.24 10.63 0.43
C LYS A 43 -5.68 10.32 0.85
N ALA A 44 -6.47 9.66 0.00
CA ALA A 44 -7.82 9.21 0.36
C ALA A 44 -7.78 8.12 1.43
N ALA A 45 -6.86 7.16 1.32
CA ALA A 45 -6.67 6.12 2.33
C ALA A 45 -6.30 6.72 3.70
N LEU A 46 -5.35 7.66 3.74
CA LEU A 46 -4.97 8.36 4.97
C LEU A 46 -6.15 9.09 5.59
N ARG A 47 -6.90 9.86 4.80
CA ARG A 47 -8.11 10.56 5.30
C ARG A 47 -9.16 9.60 5.82
N ASN A 48 -9.39 8.50 5.13
CA ASN A 48 -10.38 7.51 5.55
C ASN A 48 -9.97 6.81 6.85
N ALA A 49 -8.67 6.55 7.01
CA ALA A 49 -8.11 5.97 8.24
C ALA A 49 -7.99 6.97 9.40
N GLY A 50 -8.16 8.28 9.17
CA GLY A 50 -7.91 9.30 10.19
C GLY A 50 -6.43 9.43 10.57
N LEU A 51 -5.51 9.06 9.68
CA LEU A 51 -4.06 9.06 9.92
C LEU A 51 -3.37 10.21 9.20
N ASN A 52 -2.31 10.71 9.83
CA ASN A 52 -1.37 11.62 9.20
C ASN A 52 -0.30 10.86 8.41
N ALA A 53 0.31 11.52 7.44
CA ALA A 53 1.34 10.92 6.60
C ALA A 53 2.55 10.41 7.41
N ASP A 54 2.93 11.12 8.47
CA ASP A 54 4.09 10.79 9.33
C ASP A 54 3.87 9.57 10.23
N GLN A 55 2.66 9.03 10.29
CA GLN A 55 2.34 7.80 11.02
C GLN A 55 2.55 6.53 10.18
N VAL A 56 2.77 6.66 8.87
CA VAL A 56 3.02 5.51 7.98
C VAL A 56 4.48 5.13 8.00
N GLN A 57 4.79 3.91 8.35
CA GLN A 57 6.15 3.39 8.46
C GLN A 57 6.57 2.54 7.26
N TYR A 58 5.62 1.85 6.64
CA TYR A 58 5.85 0.91 5.55
C TYR A 58 4.84 1.08 4.43
N LEU A 59 5.30 0.99 3.20
CA LEU A 59 4.48 1.00 1.99
C LEU A 59 4.92 -0.14 1.06
N ASN A 60 4.01 -1.08 0.81
CA ASN A 60 4.18 -2.10 -0.22
C ASN A 60 3.70 -1.50 -1.54
N ALA A 61 4.64 -1.15 -2.41
CA ALA A 61 4.37 -0.47 -3.66
C ALA A 61 3.86 -1.44 -4.75
N HIS A 62 3.17 -0.89 -5.73
CA HIS A 62 2.82 -1.65 -6.93
C HIS A 62 4.07 -2.12 -7.65
N GLY A 63 5.02 -1.22 -7.96
CA GLY A 63 6.40 -1.52 -8.36
C GLY A 63 6.53 -2.69 -9.34
N THR A 64 6.02 -2.52 -10.56
CA THR A 64 5.99 -3.57 -11.58
C THR A 64 7.27 -3.68 -12.40
N SER A 65 8.30 -2.91 -12.08
CA SER A 65 9.56 -2.84 -12.82
C SER A 65 9.39 -2.29 -14.25
N THR A 66 8.46 -1.37 -14.43
CA THR A 66 8.32 -0.63 -15.68
C THR A 66 8.97 0.76 -15.55
N PRO A 67 9.72 1.24 -16.58
CA PRO A 67 10.45 2.50 -16.48
C PRO A 67 9.57 3.69 -16.09
N LEU A 68 8.39 3.81 -16.70
CA LEU A 68 7.47 4.91 -16.42
C LEU A 68 6.66 4.67 -15.13
N GLY A 69 6.23 3.43 -14.88
CA GLY A 69 5.41 3.07 -13.72
C GLY A 69 6.12 3.33 -12.41
N ASP A 70 7.32 2.82 -12.25
CA ASP A 70 8.09 2.92 -11.01
C ASP A 70 8.51 4.37 -10.70
N VAL A 71 8.88 5.14 -11.72
CA VAL A 71 9.20 6.57 -11.56
C VAL A 71 7.95 7.36 -11.14
N ASN A 72 6.82 7.12 -11.80
CA ASN A 72 5.57 7.82 -11.47
C ASN A 72 5.07 7.45 -10.08
N GLU A 73 5.13 6.18 -9.69
CA GLU A 73 4.74 5.76 -8.34
C GLU A 73 5.66 6.36 -7.27
N THR A 74 6.97 6.37 -7.49
CA THR A 74 7.93 7.03 -6.60
C THR A 74 7.62 8.51 -6.43
N ASN A 75 7.30 9.21 -7.51
CA ASN A 75 6.90 10.62 -7.45
C ASN A 75 5.56 10.81 -6.73
N ALA A 76 4.59 9.93 -6.95
CA ALA A 76 3.31 9.96 -6.25
C ALA A 76 3.48 9.77 -4.74
N ILE A 77 4.34 8.84 -4.31
CA ILE A 77 4.68 8.62 -2.90
C ILE A 77 5.29 9.88 -2.29
N LYS A 78 6.28 10.48 -2.95
CA LYS A 78 6.90 11.74 -2.50
C LYS A 78 5.88 12.88 -2.36
N LEU A 79 4.96 13.00 -3.30
CA LEU A 79 3.90 14.01 -3.27
C LEU A 79 2.79 13.72 -2.23
N ALA A 80 2.57 12.46 -1.90
CA ALA A 80 1.58 12.08 -0.89
C ALA A 80 2.10 12.27 0.53
N PHE A 81 3.37 11.89 0.79
CA PHE A 81 3.97 11.82 2.12
C PHE A 81 4.99 12.95 2.40
N GLY A 82 5.35 13.77 1.39
CA GLY A 82 6.31 14.87 1.56
C GLY A 82 7.67 14.39 2.06
N GLU A 83 8.29 15.13 2.97
CA GLU A 83 9.60 14.77 3.54
C GLU A 83 9.58 13.46 4.32
N HIS A 84 8.40 13.03 4.80
CA HIS A 84 8.26 11.75 5.49
C HIS A 84 8.52 10.54 4.57
N ALA A 85 8.30 10.67 3.27
CA ALA A 85 8.61 9.63 2.29
C ALA A 85 10.06 9.10 2.37
N LYS A 86 11.00 9.92 2.83
CA LYS A 86 12.41 9.55 3.02
C LYS A 86 12.67 8.72 4.29
N LYS A 87 11.69 8.67 5.19
CA LYS A 87 11.77 7.95 6.48
C LYS A 87 10.99 6.64 6.48
N MET A 88 10.16 6.44 5.47
CA MET A 88 9.37 5.23 5.30
C MET A 88 10.20 4.12 4.66
N VAL A 89 9.89 2.88 5.02
CA VAL A 89 10.33 1.72 4.24
C VAL A 89 9.38 1.55 3.05
N VAL A 90 9.93 1.54 1.85
CA VAL A 90 9.16 1.32 0.62
C VAL A 90 9.82 0.19 -0.17
N ASN A 91 9.05 -0.82 -0.51
CA ASN A 91 9.49 -1.92 -1.37
C ASN A 91 8.36 -2.40 -2.28
N SER A 92 8.67 -3.29 -3.21
CA SER A 92 7.68 -4.07 -3.95
C SER A 92 7.98 -5.55 -3.81
N THR A 93 7.06 -6.30 -3.23
CA THR A 93 7.18 -7.75 -3.11
C THR A 93 7.05 -8.50 -4.45
N LYS A 94 6.69 -7.79 -5.52
CA LYS A 94 6.67 -8.35 -6.88
C LYS A 94 8.05 -8.75 -7.39
N SER A 95 9.12 -8.20 -6.82
CA SER A 95 10.50 -8.66 -7.08
C SER A 95 10.70 -10.15 -6.77
N MET A 96 9.93 -10.68 -5.81
CA MET A 96 10.00 -12.09 -5.37
C MET A 96 8.88 -12.94 -5.96
N THR A 97 7.68 -12.40 -6.11
CA THR A 97 6.48 -13.18 -6.48
C THR A 97 6.05 -13.01 -7.93
N GLY A 98 6.57 -12.00 -8.61
CA GLY A 98 6.02 -11.56 -9.89
C GLY A 98 4.67 -10.84 -9.72
N HIS A 99 4.11 -10.41 -10.83
CA HIS A 99 2.82 -9.71 -10.85
C HIS A 99 1.67 -10.71 -11.08
N LEU A 100 0.91 -11.03 -10.04
CA LEU A 100 -0.19 -11.99 -10.08
C LEU A 100 -1.50 -11.41 -10.63
N LEU A 101 -1.45 -10.29 -11.34
CA LEU A 101 -2.62 -9.59 -11.89
C LEU A 101 -3.70 -9.37 -10.81
N GLY A 102 -4.90 -9.91 -10.98
CA GLY A 102 -5.97 -9.77 -9.99
C GLY A 102 -5.68 -10.38 -8.62
N GLY A 103 -4.74 -11.31 -8.52
CA GLY A 103 -4.30 -11.91 -7.26
C GLY A 103 -3.23 -11.10 -6.50
N ALA A 104 -2.58 -10.14 -7.18
CA ALA A 104 -1.45 -9.41 -6.60
C ALA A 104 -1.81 -8.68 -5.30
N GLY A 105 -2.89 -7.92 -5.30
CA GLY A 105 -3.33 -7.20 -4.11
C GLY A 105 -3.65 -8.11 -2.92
N GLY A 106 -4.16 -9.31 -3.15
CA GLY A 106 -4.44 -10.29 -2.12
C GLY A 106 -3.16 -10.78 -1.42
N ILE A 107 -2.17 -11.24 -2.20
CA ILE A 107 -0.90 -11.74 -1.63
C ILE A 107 -0.09 -10.60 -0.98
N GLU A 108 -0.06 -9.42 -1.59
CA GLU A 108 0.62 -8.24 -1.04
C GLU A 108 -0.02 -7.77 0.28
N SER A 109 -1.34 -7.87 0.41
CA SER A 109 -2.04 -7.60 1.67
C SER A 109 -1.59 -8.57 2.77
N VAL A 110 -1.45 -9.87 2.46
CA VAL A 110 -0.94 -10.85 3.42
C VAL A 110 0.48 -10.50 3.87
N PHE A 111 1.38 -10.18 2.93
CA PHE A 111 2.75 -9.78 3.28
C PHE A 111 2.78 -8.51 4.12
N THR A 112 1.94 -7.51 3.79
CA THR A 112 1.86 -6.27 4.56
C THR A 112 1.33 -6.51 5.97
N VAL A 113 0.30 -7.32 6.13
CA VAL A 113 -0.23 -7.71 7.45
C VAL A 113 0.83 -8.43 8.28
N LEU A 114 1.56 -9.37 7.68
CA LEU A 114 2.65 -10.08 8.37
C LEU A 114 3.84 -9.17 8.69
N ALA A 115 4.17 -8.23 7.81
CA ALA A 115 5.20 -7.22 8.07
C ALA A 115 4.85 -6.37 9.30
N VAL A 116 3.61 -5.91 9.40
CA VAL A 116 3.11 -5.18 10.57
C VAL A 116 3.12 -6.06 11.82
N HIS A 117 2.62 -7.30 11.71
CA HIS A 117 2.53 -8.21 12.86
C HIS A 117 3.89 -8.61 13.42
N HIS A 118 4.86 -8.89 12.56
CA HIS A 118 6.21 -9.33 12.95
C HIS A 118 7.21 -8.19 13.07
N GLN A 119 6.84 -6.96 12.70
CA GLN A 119 7.71 -5.79 12.67
C GLN A 119 8.97 -6.02 11.81
N VAL A 120 8.79 -6.66 10.66
CA VAL A 120 9.85 -6.99 9.70
C VAL A 120 9.40 -6.59 8.30
N SER A 121 10.20 -5.77 7.63
CA SER A 121 9.97 -5.46 6.21
C SER A 121 10.48 -6.59 5.33
N PRO A 122 9.68 -7.10 4.38
CA PRO A 122 10.22 -8.00 3.37
C PRO A 122 11.26 -7.26 2.48
N PRO A 123 12.20 -7.98 1.89
CA PRO A 123 13.14 -7.40 0.94
C PRO A 123 12.45 -6.99 -0.37
N THR A 124 13.20 -6.26 -1.18
CA THR A 124 12.78 -5.86 -2.54
C THR A 124 13.61 -6.59 -3.58
#